data_bce479230a7547f76ec4565b151739b4
#
_entry.id   bce479230a7547f76ec4565b151739b4
#
_cell.length_a   1.000
_cell.length_b   1.000
_cell.length_c   1.000
_cell.angle_alpha   90.00
_cell.angle_beta   90.00
_cell.angle_gamma   90.00
#
_symmetry.space_group_name_H-M   'P 1'
#
loop_
_entity.id
_entity.type
_entity.pdbx_description
1 polymer ?
#
loop_
_entity_poly.entity_id
_entity_poly.type
_entity_poly.pdbx_seq_one_letter_code
_entity_poly.pdbx_strand_id
1 'polypeptide(L)'
;AIVVENQKIGYLIYTPNPFAFEENKEYKIYVYQQIKEDEHCFFGFKTKEEKELFLKLISVKGLGPKMALPILATGSIAGISDAIERENLLYLKKFPKIGDKLAKQMILDLKGKLQQFEGNTIVDNHNDELHDVLVGLGYKEKEIRTVLGQVDTSLVIEEQVKMALKLF
;
A
#
# COMPACT_ATOMS: atom_id res chain seq x y z
N ALA A 1 13.65 1.09 9.97
CA ALA A 1 13.96 -0.20 9.32
C ALA A 1 13.60 -1.33 10.27
N ILE A 2 13.39 -2.50 9.72
CA ILE A 2 13.18 -3.76 10.44
C ILE A 2 14.23 -4.78 9.99
N VAL A 3 14.50 -5.79 10.82
CA VAL A 3 15.28 -6.97 10.43
C VAL A 3 14.31 -8.14 10.30
N VAL A 4 14.29 -8.74 9.13
CA VAL A 4 13.44 -9.90 8.83
C VAL A 4 14.33 -11.13 8.66
N GLU A 5 14.10 -12.15 9.46
CA GLU A 5 14.80 -13.42 9.32
C GLU A 5 14.07 -14.34 8.33
N ASN A 6 14.78 -14.83 7.35
CA ASN A 6 14.32 -15.88 6.47
C ASN A 6 15.43 -16.91 6.28
N GLN A 7 15.16 -18.18 6.60
CA GLN A 7 16.14 -19.27 6.52
C GLN A 7 17.46 -18.97 7.24
N LYS A 8 17.39 -18.41 8.46
CA LYS A 8 18.53 -18.02 9.31
C LYS A 8 19.39 -16.86 8.74
N ILE A 9 18.91 -16.16 7.75
CA ILE A 9 19.54 -14.95 7.22
C ILE A 9 18.69 -13.75 7.62
N GLY A 10 19.30 -12.76 8.29
CA GLY A 10 18.65 -11.50 8.65
C GLY A 10 18.79 -10.48 7.52
N TYR A 11 17.66 -9.99 7.02
CA TYR A 11 17.60 -8.94 6.00
C TYR A 11 17.24 -7.61 6.63
N LEU A 12 18.07 -6.59 6.48
CA LEU A 12 17.73 -5.23 6.86
C LEU A 12 16.81 -4.62 5.79
N ILE A 13 15.58 -4.31 6.19
CA ILE A 13 14.55 -3.79 5.28
C ILE A 13 14.09 -2.41 5.77
N TYR A 14 14.18 -1.41 4.91
CA TYR A 14 13.61 -0.09 5.15
C TYR A 14 12.11 -0.11 4.86
N THR A 15 11.30 0.35 5.81
CA THR A 15 9.82 0.34 5.69
C THR A 15 9.26 1.70 6.11
N PRO A 16 8.11 2.12 5.56
CA PRO A 16 7.45 3.35 5.98
C PRO A 16 7.12 3.36 7.47
N ASN A 17 6.54 2.27 7.97
CA ASN A 17 6.14 2.13 9.37
C ASN A 17 6.71 0.85 9.98
N PRO A 18 7.85 0.92 10.71
CA PRO A 18 8.41 -0.24 11.40
C PRO A 18 7.47 -0.83 12.47
N PHE A 19 6.66 0.01 13.12
CA PHE A 19 5.74 -0.41 14.18
C PHE A 19 4.52 -1.19 13.68
N ALA A 20 4.30 -1.26 12.37
CA ALA A 20 3.28 -2.12 11.77
C ALA A 20 3.63 -3.61 11.82
N PHE A 21 4.87 -3.94 12.21
CA PHE A 21 5.39 -5.31 12.31
C PHE A 21 5.69 -5.62 13.77
N GLU A 22 5.11 -6.71 14.27
CA GLU A 22 5.36 -7.19 15.63
C GLU A 22 6.51 -8.19 15.63
N GLU A 23 7.34 -8.13 16.67
CA GLU A 23 8.45 -9.07 16.83
C GLU A 23 7.93 -10.51 17.00
N ASN A 24 8.68 -11.47 16.47
CA ASN A 24 8.38 -12.92 16.53
C ASN A 24 7.06 -13.34 15.85
N LYS A 25 6.54 -12.51 14.93
CA LYS A 25 5.43 -12.87 14.06
C LYS A 25 5.90 -13.06 12.62
N GLU A 26 5.25 -13.94 11.91
CA GLU A 26 5.48 -14.14 10.47
C GLU A 26 4.68 -13.12 9.64
N TYR A 27 5.34 -12.55 8.63
CA TYR A 27 4.74 -11.60 7.72
C TYR A 27 5.14 -11.90 6.27
N LYS A 28 4.20 -11.73 5.36
CA LYS A 28 4.50 -11.56 3.94
C LYS A 28 4.86 -10.10 3.68
N ILE A 29 6.08 -9.85 3.25
CA ILE A 29 6.58 -8.50 2.99
C ILE A 29 6.81 -8.33 1.50
N TYR A 30 6.25 -7.28 0.90
CA TYR A 30 6.43 -6.93 -0.50
C TYR A 30 7.69 -6.09 -0.64
N VAL A 31 8.76 -6.66 -1.20
CA VAL A 31 10.08 -6.05 -1.23
C VAL A 31 10.37 -5.42 -2.59
N TYR A 32 10.96 -4.23 -2.57
CA TYR A 32 11.68 -3.62 -3.68
C TYR A 32 13.17 -3.59 -3.36
N GLN A 33 13.98 -4.07 -4.28
CA GLN A 33 15.43 -4.10 -4.15
C GLN A 33 16.04 -2.98 -4.99
N GLN A 34 16.84 -2.13 -4.36
CA GLN A 34 17.64 -1.12 -5.05
C GLN A 34 19.11 -1.53 -5.02
N ILE A 35 19.72 -1.61 -6.19
CA ILE A 35 21.15 -1.89 -6.37
C ILE A 35 21.79 -0.67 -7.01
N LYS A 36 22.81 -0.13 -6.36
CA LYS A 36 23.73 0.89 -6.87
C LYS A 36 25.16 0.39 -6.73
N GLU A 37 26.12 1.11 -7.30
CA GLU A 37 27.54 0.72 -7.24
C GLU A 37 28.05 0.55 -5.80
N ASP A 38 27.59 1.43 -4.90
CA ASP A 38 28.04 1.53 -3.49
C ASP A 38 26.96 1.18 -2.46
N GLU A 39 25.75 0.91 -2.87
CA GLU A 39 24.62 0.68 -1.95
C GLU A 39 23.66 -0.40 -2.47
N HIS A 40 23.34 -1.35 -1.62
CA HIS A 40 22.37 -2.39 -1.87
C HIS A 40 21.32 -2.38 -0.75
N CYS A 41 20.11 -1.91 -1.06
CA CYS A 41 19.04 -1.72 -0.08
C CYS A 41 17.78 -2.49 -0.43
N PHE A 42 17.09 -2.95 0.60
CA PHE A 42 15.73 -3.49 0.52
C PHE A 42 14.74 -2.50 1.12
N PHE A 43 13.65 -2.27 0.40
CA PHE A 43 12.50 -1.49 0.85
C PHE A 43 11.30 -2.42 0.92
N GLY A 44 10.64 -2.52 2.08
CA GLY A 44 9.58 -3.47 2.32
C GLY A 44 8.28 -2.82 2.75
N PHE A 45 7.18 -3.39 2.28
CA PHE A 45 5.84 -2.88 2.46
C PHE A 45 4.92 -3.99 2.98
N LYS A 46 3.97 -3.61 3.81
CA LYS A 46 3.01 -4.55 4.40
C LYS A 46 1.99 -5.01 3.36
N THR A 47 1.62 -4.11 2.44
CA THR A 47 0.66 -4.40 1.38
C THR A 47 1.26 -4.21 -0.01
N LYS A 48 0.61 -4.82 -1.00
CA LYS A 48 1.00 -4.70 -2.40
C LYS A 48 0.77 -3.28 -2.92
N GLU A 49 -0.32 -2.66 -2.48
CA GLU A 49 -0.71 -1.29 -2.83
C GLU A 49 0.32 -0.27 -2.34
N GLU A 50 0.83 -0.43 -1.11
CA GLU A 50 1.92 0.43 -0.61
C GLU A 50 3.16 0.31 -1.50
N LYS A 51 3.54 -0.90 -1.91
CA LYS A 51 4.65 -1.12 -2.83
C LYS A 51 4.40 -0.49 -4.20
N GLU A 52 3.19 -0.64 -4.74
CA GLU A 52 2.84 -0.07 -6.05
C GLU A 52 2.87 1.45 -6.02
N LEU A 53 2.31 2.08 -4.98
CA LEU A 53 2.40 3.53 -4.81
C LEU A 53 3.86 3.99 -4.63
N PHE A 54 4.65 3.25 -3.86
CA PHE A 54 6.08 3.53 -3.73
C PHE A 54 6.79 3.53 -5.09
N LEU A 55 6.54 2.52 -5.94
CA LEU A 55 7.12 2.44 -7.28
C LEU A 55 6.69 3.61 -8.17
N LYS A 56 5.45 4.05 -8.07
CA LYS A 56 4.97 5.26 -8.74
C LYS A 56 5.69 6.51 -8.23
N LEU A 57 5.82 6.68 -6.91
CA LEU A 57 6.51 7.81 -6.32
C LEU A 57 7.99 7.90 -6.77
N ILE A 58 8.72 6.79 -6.75
CA ILE A 58 10.15 6.79 -7.15
C ILE A 58 10.36 6.94 -8.67
N SER A 59 9.31 6.81 -9.48
CA SER A 59 9.37 7.11 -10.92
C SER A 59 9.37 8.62 -11.20
N VAL A 60 9.00 9.43 -10.21
CA VAL A 60 9.02 10.89 -10.33
C VAL A 60 10.46 11.41 -10.32
N LYS A 61 10.80 12.26 -11.29
CA LYS A 61 12.13 12.85 -11.37
C LYS A 61 12.46 13.67 -10.13
N GLY A 62 13.51 13.27 -9.42
CA GLY A 62 14.00 13.93 -8.21
C GLY A 62 13.41 13.37 -6.89
N LEU A 63 12.57 12.33 -6.95
CA LEU A 63 12.02 11.67 -5.79
C LEU A 63 12.61 10.24 -5.68
N GLY A 64 13.58 10.07 -4.79
CA GLY A 64 14.21 8.77 -4.56
C GLY A 64 13.55 7.95 -3.45
N PRO A 65 13.93 6.67 -3.30
CA PRO A 65 13.36 5.75 -2.29
C PRO A 65 13.37 6.30 -0.86
N LYS A 66 14.49 6.90 -0.43
CA LYS A 66 14.63 7.50 0.91
C LYS A 66 13.71 8.73 1.15
N MET A 67 13.20 9.33 0.07
CA MET A 67 12.20 10.42 0.16
C MET A 67 10.77 9.89 0.06
N ALA A 68 10.54 8.80 -0.66
CA ALA A 68 9.23 8.17 -0.78
C ALA A 68 8.75 7.53 0.53
N LEU A 69 9.65 6.94 1.33
CA LEU A 69 9.29 6.31 2.61
C LEU A 69 8.58 7.26 3.59
N PRO A 70 9.07 8.47 3.89
CA PRO A 70 8.35 9.42 4.76
C PRO A 70 6.99 9.84 4.22
N ILE A 71 6.80 9.89 2.90
CA ILE A 71 5.51 10.20 2.28
C ILE A 71 4.50 9.10 2.62
N LEU A 72 4.90 7.83 2.46
CA LEU A 72 4.07 6.67 2.78
C LEU A 72 3.88 6.47 4.29
N ALA A 73 4.83 6.92 5.11
CA ALA A 73 4.74 6.83 6.57
C ALA A 73 3.68 7.77 7.17
N THR A 74 3.48 8.93 6.54
CA THR A 74 2.65 10.03 7.08
C THR A 74 1.39 10.28 6.27
N GLY A 75 1.35 9.85 5.02
CA GLY A 75 0.20 9.98 4.12
C GLY A 75 -0.52 8.66 3.92
N SER A 76 -1.84 8.68 3.88
CA SER A 76 -2.61 7.53 3.40
C SER A 76 -2.49 7.41 1.88
N ILE A 77 -2.57 6.18 1.36
CA ILE A 77 -2.54 5.91 -0.09
C ILE A 77 -3.61 6.74 -0.81
N ALA A 78 -4.84 6.71 -0.28
CA ALA A 78 -5.96 7.47 -0.83
C ALA A 78 -5.73 9.00 -0.77
N GLY A 79 -5.19 9.52 0.35
CA GLY A 79 -4.90 10.94 0.51
C GLY A 79 -3.82 11.45 -0.44
N ILE A 80 -2.78 10.65 -0.69
CA ILE A 80 -1.72 10.98 -1.64
C ILE A 80 -2.27 10.98 -3.07
N SER A 81 -3.05 9.96 -3.43
CA SER A 81 -3.69 9.84 -4.74
C SER A 81 -4.64 11.01 -5.01
N ASP A 82 -5.55 11.29 -4.08
CA ASP A 82 -6.49 12.42 -4.18
C ASP A 82 -5.77 13.78 -4.31
N ALA A 83 -4.70 13.97 -3.53
CA ALA A 83 -3.91 15.22 -3.60
C ALA A 83 -3.23 15.42 -4.96
N ILE A 84 -2.79 14.34 -5.60
CA ILE A 84 -2.18 14.40 -6.94
C ILE A 84 -3.26 14.65 -8.00
N GLU A 85 -4.39 13.95 -7.93
CA GLU A 85 -5.49 14.10 -8.90
C GLU A 85 -6.13 15.50 -8.83
N ARG A 86 -6.29 16.05 -7.62
CA ARG A 86 -6.82 17.41 -7.39
C ARG A 86 -5.77 18.51 -7.44
N GLU A 87 -4.53 18.20 -7.78
CA GLU A 87 -3.41 19.17 -7.84
C GLU A 87 -3.20 19.93 -6.52
N ASN A 88 -3.42 19.26 -5.38
CA ASN A 88 -3.31 19.87 -4.06
C ASN A 88 -1.86 20.03 -3.62
N LEU A 89 -1.20 21.07 -4.10
CA LEU A 89 0.19 21.40 -3.77
C LEU A 89 0.41 21.59 -2.26
N LEU A 90 -0.57 22.17 -1.55
CA LEU A 90 -0.44 22.42 -0.11
C LEU A 90 -0.37 21.10 0.68
N TYR A 91 -1.13 20.09 0.28
CA TYR A 91 -1.05 18.78 0.89
C TYR A 91 0.29 18.10 0.61
N LEU A 92 0.74 18.12 -0.64
CA LEU A 92 2.02 17.48 -1.03
C LEU A 92 3.22 18.15 -0.36
N LYS A 93 3.19 19.45 -0.15
CA LYS A 93 4.26 20.21 0.54
C LYS A 93 4.34 19.95 2.04
N LYS A 94 3.36 19.28 2.65
CA LYS A 94 3.44 18.83 4.06
C LYS A 94 4.48 17.74 4.27
N PHE A 95 4.80 16.98 3.23
CA PHE A 95 5.81 15.93 3.33
C PHE A 95 7.22 16.50 3.39
N PRO A 96 8.11 15.91 4.21
CA PRO A 96 9.47 16.40 4.36
C PRO A 96 10.22 16.36 3.03
N LYS A 97 10.99 17.41 2.76
CA LYS A 97 11.80 17.60 1.54
C LYS A 97 11.00 17.76 0.24
N ILE A 98 9.67 17.88 0.29
CA ILE A 98 8.84 18.17 -0.87
C ILE A 98 8.59 19.68 -0.94
N GLY A 99 9.30 20.35 -1.86
CA GLY A 99 9.08 21.76 -2.19
C GLY A 99 8.14 21.95 -3.39
N ASP A 100 7.85 23.20 -3.75
CA ASP A 100 6.96 23.55 -4.86
C ASP A 100 7.32 22.86 -6.18
N LYS A 101 8.62 22.84 -6.50
CA LYS A 101 9.11 22.23 -7.75
C LYS A 101 8.83 20.74 -7.79
N LEU A 102 9.11 20.02 -6.70
CA LEU A 102 8.92 18.57 -6.65
C LEU A 102 7.44 18.21 -6.55
N ALA A 103 6.63 18.96 -5.78
CA ALA A 103 5.19 18.76 -5.72
C ALA A 103 4.52 18.92 -7.11
N LYS A 104 4.92 19.95 -7.87
CA LYS A 104 4.46 20.12 -9.27
C LYS A 104 4.91 18.98 -10.17
N GLN A 105 6.14 18.50 -9.99
CA GLN A 105 6.66 17.36 -10.76
C GLN A 105 5.89 16.06 -10.43
N MET A 106 5.55 15.83 -9.15
CA MET A 106 4.71 14.70 -8.74
C MET A 106 3.36 14.72 -9.44
N ILE A 107 2.70 15.88 -9.48
CA ILE A 107 1.42 16.04 -10.18
C ILE A 107 1.60 15.77 -11.67
N LEU A 108 2.59 16.39 -12.30
CA LEU A 108 2.84 16.24 -13.75
C LEU A 108 3.08 14.77 -14.15
N ASP A 109 3.87 14.06 -13.36
CA ASP A 109 4.28 12.69 -13.69
C ASP A 109 3.23 11.63 -13.31
N LEU A 110 2.41 11.87 -12.27
CA LEU A 110 1.54 10.86 -11.67
C LEU A 110 0.04 11.09 -11.88
N LYS A 111 -0.41 12.31 -12.20
CA LYS A 111 -1.84 12.59 -12.44
C LYS A 111 -2.40 11.67 -13.52
N GLY A 112 -3.56 11.07 -13.25
CA GLY A 112 -4.20 10.09 -14.13
C GLY A 112 -3.59 8.67 -14.09
N LYS A 113 -2.50 8.47 -13.32
CA LYS A 113 -1.82 7.16 -13.20
C LYS A 113 -2.05 6.47 -11.86
N LEU A 114 -2.81 7.11 -10.97
CA LEU A 114 -3.10 6.62 -9.61
C LEU A 114 -4.56 6.21 -9.41
N GLN A 115 -5.38 6.19 -10.46
CA GLN A 115 -6.82 5.87 -10.41
C GLN A 115 -7.11 4.48 -9.80
N GLN A 116 -6.19 3.55 -9.92
CA GLN A 116 -6.29 2.23 -9.29
C GLN A 116 -6.31 2.27 -7.75
N PHE A 117 -5.90 3.40 -7.15
CA PHE A 117 -5.90 3.61 -5.71
C PHE A 117 -7.13 4.38 -5.20
N GLU A 118 -7.96 4.93 -6.10
CA GLU A 118 -9.16 5.70 -5.74
C GLU A 118 -10.33 4.83 -5.25
N GLY A 119 -10.27 3.51 -5.47
CA GLY A 119 -11.31 2.54 -5.11
C GLY A 119 -11.12 1.82 -3.77
N ASN A 120 -9.95 1.93 -3.15
CA ASN A 120 -9.64 1.23 -1.90
C ASN A 120 -9.71 2.19 -0.70
N THR A 121 -10.93 2.58 -0.32
CA THR A 121 -11.16 2.92 1.10
C THR A 121 -10.83 1.67 1.92
N ILE A 122 -9.85 1.86 2.81
CA ILE A 122 -9.38 0.94 3.83
C ILE A 122 -10.40 -0.18 4.11
N VAL A 123 -10.14 -1.36 3.56
CA VAL A 123 -10.73 -2.57 4.10
C VAL A 123 -9.56 -3.33 4.72
N ASP A 124 -9.60 -3.46 6.02
CA ASP A 124 -8.65 -4.21 6.83
C ASP A 124 -8.34 -5.58 6.22
N ASN A 125 -7.09 -6.06 6.45
CA ASN A 125 -6.55 -7.34 6.00
C ASN A 125 -7.37 -8.61 6.33
N HIS A 126 -8.57 -8.49 6.91
CA HIS A 126 -9.52 -9.59 7.08
C HIS A 126 -10.38 -9.87 5.83
N ASN A 127 -10.41 -8.96 4.86
CA ASN A 127 -11.22 -9.14 3.66
C ASN A 127 -10.50 -9.86 2.50
N ASP A 128 -9.16 -9.96 2.55
CA ASP A 128 -8.42 -10.65 1.48
C ASP A 128 -8.75 -12.14 1.46
N GLU A 129 -8.92 -12.76 2.64
CA GLU A 129 -9.27 -14.17 2.76
C GLU A 129 -10.70 -14.44 2.29
N LEU A 130 -11.65 -13.58 2.67
CA LEU A 130 -13.05 -13.67 2.21
C LEU A 130 -13.15 -13.41 0.71
N HIS A 131 -12.43 -12.43 0.19
CA HIS A 131 -12.36 -12.12 -1.24
C HIS A 131 -11.86 -13.33 -2.05
N ASP A 132 -10.74 -13.94 -1.63
CA ASP A 132 -10.16 -15.10 -2.32
C ASP A 132 -11.10 -16.30 -2.32
N VAL A 133 -11.82 -16.52 -1.22
CA VAL A 133 -12.86 -17.56 -1.13
C VAL A 133 -14.00 -17.30 -2.12
N LEU A 134 -14.50 -16.06 -2.19
CA LEU A 134 -15.60 -15.69 -3.09
C LEU A 134 -15.20 -15.75 -4.57
N VAL A 135 -13.97 -15.36 -4.89
CA VAL A 135 -13.38 -15.55 -6.24
C VAL A 135 -13.29 -17.02 -6.59
N GLY A 136 -12.82 -17.86 -5.63
CA GLY A 136 -12.76 -19.33 -5.79
C GLY A 136 -14.14 -19.97 -6.01
N LEU A 137 -15.20 -19.38 -5.48
CA LEU A 137 -16.60 -19.80 -5.69
C LEU A 137 -17.19 -19.30 -7.02
N GLY A 138 -16.44 -18.48 -7.78
CA GLY A 138 -16.83 -18.06 -9.14
C GLY A 138 -17.62 -16.76 -9.22
N TYR A 139 -17.74 -15.98 -8.14
CA TYR A 139 -18.40 -14.68 -8.14
C TYR A 139 -17.56 -13.62 -8.86
N LYS A 140 -18.25 -12.64 -9.50
CA LYS A 140 -17.58 -11.58 -10.24
C LYS A 140 -17.06 -10.50 -9.30
N GLU A 141 -15.94 -9.91 -9.63
CA GLU A 141 -15.24 -8.86 -8.86
C GLU A 141 -16.18 -7.70 -8.43
N LYS A 142 -17.11 -7.27 -9.29
CA LYS A 142 -18.09 -6.22 -8.96
C LYS A 142 -19.08 -6.63 -7.87
N GLU A 143 -19.54 -7.88 -7.90
CA GLU A 143 -20.48 -8.43 -6.93
C GLU A 143 -19.79 -8.60 -5.58
N ILE A 144 -18.58 -9.15 -5.58
CA ILE A 144 -17.75 -9.33 -4.39
C ILE A 144 -17.52 -8.00 -3.67
N ARG A 145 -17.14 -6.94 -4.38
CA ARG A 145 -16.93 -5.61 -3.77
C ARG A 145 -18.17 -5.04 -3.09
N THR A 146 -19.34 -5.26 -3.66
CA THR A 146 -20.60 -4.78 -3.08
C THR A 146 -20.93 -5.52 -1.78
N VAL A 147 -20.67 -6.81 -1.75
CA VAL A 147 -20.96 -7.68 -0.59
C VAL A 147 -19.93 -7.48 0.52
N LEU A 148 -18.64 -7.35 0.19
CA LEU A 148 -17.57 -7.10 1.18
C LEU A 148 -17.83 -5.87 2.05
N GLY A 149 -18.43 -4.81 1.50
CA GLY A 149 -18.79 -3.61 2.25
C GLY A 149 -19.95 -3.78 3.25
N GLN A 150 -20.64 -4.93 3.23
CA GLN A 150 -21.81 -5.22 4.07
C GLN A 150 -21.58 -6.36 5.07
N VAL A 151 -20.43 -7.05 4.96
CA VAL A 151 -20.07 -8.16 5.86
C VAL A 151 -19.34 -7.63 7.08
N ASP A 152 -19.73 -8.12 8.26
CA ASP A 152 -19.04 -7.78 9.51
C ASP A 152 -17.68 -8.48 9.58
N THR A 153 -16.62 -7.69 9.52
CA THR A 153 -15.23 -8.14 9.52
C THR A 153 -14.72 -8.66 10.87
N SER A 154 -15.49 -8.46 11.94
CA SER A 154 -15.15 -8.96 13.29
C SER A 154 -15.46 -10.45 13.48
N LEU A 155 -16.24 -11.04 12.57
CA LEU A 155 -16.63 -12.45 12.60
C LEU A 155 -15.52 -13.36 12.09
N VAL A 156 -15.56 -14.64 12.47
CA VAL A 156 -14.66 -15.66 11.89
C VAL A 156 -14.99 -15.88 10.42
N ILE A 157 -13.98 -16.26 9.61
CA ILE A 157 -14.11 -16.34 8.15
C ILE A 157 -15.29 -17.19 7.67
N GLU A 158 -15.60 -18.28 8.37
CA GLU A 158 -16.74 -19.17 8.03
C GLU A 158 -18.09 -18.44 8.15
N GLU A 159 -18.25 -17.58 9.14
CA GLU A 159 -19.47 -16.78 9.34
C GLU A 159 -19.53 -15.63 8.34
N GLN A 160 -18.41 -15.02 8.03
CA GLN A 160 -18.30 -14.00 6.98
C GLN A 160 -18.71 -14.56 5.61
N VAL A 161 -18.22 -15.76 5.25
CA VAL A 161 -18.60 -16.43 4.00
C VAL A 161 -20.11 -16.74 3.97
N LYS A 162 -20.68 -17.27 5.06
CA LYS A 162 -22.12 -17.52 5.15
C LYS A 162 -22.96 -16.24 5.03
N MET A 163 -22.48 -15.14 5.60
CA MET A 163 -23.14 -13.85 5.50
C MET A 163 -23.04 -13.29 4.08
N ALA A 164 -21.87 -13.35 3.47
CA ALA A 164 -21.64 -12.92 2.10
C ALA A 164 -22.55 -13.68 1.11
N LEU A 165 -22.64 -15.01 1.23
CA LEU A 165 -23.50 -15.84 0.38
C LEU A 165 -25.00 -15.58 0.51
N LYS A 166 -25.45 -14.91 1.57
CA LYS A 166 -26.84 -14.48 1.72
C LYS A 166 -27.14 -13.13 1.07
N LEU A 167 -26.10 -12.39 0.71
CA LEU A 167 -26.18 -11.05 0.13
C LEU A 167 -26.07 -11.08 -1.41
N PHE A 168 -25.67 -12.22 -2.00
CA PHE A 168 -25.75 -12.51 -3.43
C PHE A 168 -27.13 -12.99 -3.83
#